data_35348d1e757ba13cbd5f8ceab4468dd1
#
_entry.id   35348d1e757ba13cbd5f8ceab4468dd1
#
_cell.length_a   1.000
_cell.length_b   1.000
_cell.length_c   1.000
_cell.angle_alpha   90.00
_cell.angle_beta   90.00
_cell.angle_gamma   90.00
#
_symmetry.space_group_name_H-M   'P 1'
#
loop_
_entity.id
_entity.type
_entity.pdbx_description
1 polymer ?
#
loop_
_entity_poly.entity_id
_entity_poly.type
_entity_poly.pdbx_seq_one_letter_code
_entity_poly.pdbx_strand_id
1 'polypeptide(L)'
;AASDVYKRQDYMDDIDAIWNNADSDDDVAWATARFQVGVLQQQADNNYQDADMEKIQYDQTEAGLVYQAQQLMVTYEQSRYNLENLQSARNLLQAQYEATVARQAAGMATQADVLSALKSVQDQDTAILSAQKSADNVHRSLCLMLGWAVDGQPEIRDVPEPDLNRIASMNPDADMETAIANNYDVKYFEKKAGNLTSQYLIDSNQAQIQDAKDKAAKSLRNQYNAVLTGRDSLNAAVMALDVASVNLNTATAKRAVGEITELEYQNVLNSYISAKNSVETDKLQLLLAMEAYDWNVKGLTTSN
;
A
#
# COMPACT_ATOMS: atom_id res chain seq x y z
N ALA A 1 -21.06 22.63 -2.73
CA ALA A 1 -21.40 23.03 -4.12
C ALA A 1 -22.38 24.20 -4.21
N ALA A 2 -23.62 24.11 -3.67
CA ALA A 2 -24.56 25.24 -3.74
C ALA A 2 -24.03 26.51 -3.07
N SER A 3 -23.42 26.38 -1.88
CA SER A 3 -22.81 27.49 -1.14
C SER A 3 -21.68 28.19 -1.93
N ASP A 4 -20.92 27.44 -2.71
CA ASP A 4 -19.76 27.97 -3.43
C ASP A 4 -20.17 28.68 -4.73
N VAL A 5 -21.28 28.23 -5.35
CA VAL A 5 -21.89 28.94 -6.49
C VAL A 5 -22.39 30.32 -6.04
N TYR A 6 -23.06 30.43 -4.88
CA TYR A 6 -23.51 31.72 -4.35
C TYR A 6 -22.34 32.64 -4.01
N LYS A 7 -21.29 32.12 -3.34
CA LYS A 7 -20.10 32.91 -3.05
C LYS A 7 -19.40 33.43 -4.30
N ARG A 8 -19.33 32.61 -5.36
CA ARG A 8 -18.78 33.07 -6.63
C ARG A 8 -19.61 34.18 -7.24
N GLN A 9 -20.95 34.09 -7.16
CA GLN A 9 -21.85 35.14 -7.66
C GLN A 9 -21.59 36.44 -6.91
N ASP A 10 -21.43 36.41 -5.57
CA ASP A 10 -21.14 37.61 -4.78
C ASP A 10 -19.82 38.29 -5.27
N TYR A 11 -18.76 37.51 -5.52
CA TYR A 11 -17.53 38.06 -6.08
C TYR A 11 -17.68 38.63 -7.47
N MET A 12 -18.51 38.06 -8.33
CA MET A 12 -18.77 38.57 -9.67
C MET A 12 -19.57 39.89 -9.62
N ASP A 13 -20.53 39.98 -8.70
CA ASP A 13 -21.31 41.20 -8.47
C ASP A 13 -20.42 42.35 -7.94
N ASP A 14 -19.44 42.04 -7.03
CA ASP A 14 -18.45 43.00 -6.57
C ASP A 14 -17.51 43.45 -7.70
N ILE A 15 -17.09 42.55 -8.58
CA ILE A 15 -16.28 42.86 -9.77
C ILE A 15 -17.00 43.82 -10.68
N ASP A 16 -18.27 43.56 -10.96
CA ASP A 16 -19.11 44.44 -11.81
C ASP A 16 -19.30 45.81 -11.16
N ALA A 17 -19.48 45.87 -9.84
CA ALA A 17 -19.59 47.13 -9.11
C ALA A 17 -18.28 47.95 -9.18
N ILE A 18 -17.11 47.31 -9.10
CA ILE A 18 -15.82 48.01 -9.24
C ILE A 18 -15.68 48.60 -10.67
N TRP A 19 -15.96 47.79 -11.69
CA TRP A 19 -15.88 48.29 -13.09
C TRP A 19 -16.86 49.44 -13.39
N ASN A 20 -18.08 49.35 -12.87
CA ASN A 20 -19.08 50.37 -13.07
C ASN A 20 -18.77 51.72 -12.39
N ASN A 21 -17.93 51.66 -11.33
CA ASN A 21 -17.52 52.86 -10.56
C ASN A 21 -16.10 53.35 -10.91
N ALA A 22 -15.35 52.64 -11.75
CA ALA A 22 -14.00 53.01 -12.13
C ALA A 22 -14.04 54.17 -13.15
N ASP A 23 -13.32 55.26 -12.83
CA ASP A 23 -13.14 56.39 -13.77
C ASP A 23 -12.07 56.01 -14.81
N SER A 24 -12.46 55.86 -16.05
CA SER A 24 -11.54 55.49 -17.14
C SER A 24 -10.61 56.62 -17.56
N ASP A 25 -10.89 57.88 -17.17
CA ASP A 25 -10.08 59.06 -17.49
C ASP A 25 -9.04 59.36 -16.41
N ASP A 26 -9.09 58.63 -15.26
CA ASP A 26 -8.07 58.67 -14.19
C ASP A 26 -7.24 57.38 -14.24
N ASP A 27 -5.99 57.48 -14.72
CA ASP A 27 -5.06 56.34 -14.85
C ASP A 27 -4.81 55.63 -13.53
N VAL A 28 -4.78 56.34 -12.37
CA VAL A 28 -4.55 55.74 -11.06
C VAL A 28 -5.80 54.99 -10.56
N ALA A 29 -7.00 55.59 -10.74
CA ALA A 29 -8.27 54.97 -10.41
C ALA A 29 -8.47 53.69 -11.23
N TRP A 30 -8.19 53.75 -12.54
CA TRP A 30 -8.27 52.62 -13.43
C TRP A 30 -7.29 51.50 -13.10
N ALA A 31 -6.02 51.81 -12.78
CA ALA A 31 -5.03 50.81 -12.38
C ALA A 31 -5.42 50.15 -11.05
N THR A 32 -5.98 50.93 -10.11
CA THR A 32 -6.45 50.41 -8.80
C THR A 32 -7.64 49.47 -8.99
N ALA A 33 -8.61 49.82 -9.82
CA ALA A 33 -9.76 48.97 -10.16
C ALA A 33 -9.30 47.66 -10.78
N ARG A 34 -8.39 47.70 -11.76
CA ARG A 34 -7.81 46.46 -12.37
C ARG A 34 -7.15 45.55 -11.35
N PHE A 35 -6.40 46.11 -10.40
CA PHE A 35 -5.75 45.31 -9.34
C PHE A 35 -6.80 44.66 -8.41
N GLN A 36 -7.80 45.42 -7.96
CA GLN A 36 -8.88 44.91 -7.10
C GLN A 36 -9.68 43.80 -7.80
N VAL A 37 -10.07 44.01 -9.06
CA VAL A 37 -10.75 43.00 -9.87
C VAL A 37 -9.90 41.73 -10.01
N GLY A 38 -8.59 41.86 -10.27
CA GLY A 38 -7.68 40.72 -10.34
C GLY A 38 -7.65 39.90 -9.05
N VAL A 39 -7.66 40.56 -7.89
CA VAL A 39 -7.70 39.90 -6.58
C VAL A 39 -9.03 39.16 -6.37
N LEU A 40 -10.16 39.80 -6.68
CA LEU A 40 -11.48 39.18 -6.54
C LEU A 40 -11.68 37.99 -7.50
N GLN A 41 -11.20 38.12 -8.74
CA GLN A 41 -11.21 37.01 -9.69
C GLN A 41 -10.43 35.80 -9.15
N GLN A 42 -9.23 36.02 -8.60
CA GLN A 42 -8.46 34.93 -7.99
C GLN A 42 -9.19 34.30 -6.80
N GLN A 43 -9.86 35.10 -5.96
CA GLN A 43 -10.64 34.57 -4.85
C GLN A 43 -11.86 33.78 -5.31
N ALA A 44 -12.59 34.28 -6.31
CA ALA A 44 -13.72 33.59 -6.92
C ALA A 44 -13.30 32.23 -7.50
N ASP A 45 -12.21 32.21 -8.27
CA ASP A 45 -11.69 30.99 -8.94
C ASP A 45 -11.17 29.97 -7.91
N ASN A 46 -10.48 30.43 -6.84
CA ASN A 46 -9.93 29.54 -5.81
C ASN A 46 -10.99 28.86 -4.93
N ASN A 47 -12.13 29.55 -4.73
CA ASN A 47 -13.19 29.07 -3.85
C ASN A 47 -14.29 28.30 -4.61
N TYR A 48 -14.17 28.17 -5.93
CA TYR A 48 -15.21 27.53 -6.73
C TYR A 48 -14.92 26.04 -6.93
N GLN A 49 -15.81 25.20 -6.43
CA GLN A 49 -15.90 23.78 -6.73
C GLN A 49 -17.30 23.47 -7.25
N ASP A 50 -17.39 22.92 -8.46
CA ASP A 50 -18.67 22.45 -9.00
C ASP A 50 -18.95 20.99 -8.57
N ALA A 51 -20.19 20.55 -8.80
CA ALA A 51 -20.62 19.21 -8.42
C ALA A 51 -19.81 18.08 -9.11
N ASP A 52 -19.31 18.33 -10.32
CA ASP A 52 -18.51 17.34 -11.05
C ASP A 52 -17.09 17.22 -10.44
N MET A 53 -16.51 18.35 -10.01
CA MET A 53 -15.22 18.34 -9.30
C MET A 53 -15.32 17.60 -7.97
N GLU A 54 -16.39 17.85 -7.19
CA GLU A 54 -16.65 17.11 -5.95
C GLU A 54 -16.85 15.61 -6.22
N LYS A 55 -17.61 15.27 -7.27
CA LYS A 55 -17.81 13.87 -7.66
C LYS A 55 -16.49 13.17 -7.98
N ILE A 56 -15.58 13.80 -8.73
CA ILE A 56 -14.27 13.23 -9.03
C ILE A 56 -13.49 12.94 -7.74
N GLN A 57 -13.54 13.83 -6.75
CA GLN A 57 -12.87 13.63 -5.46
C GLN A 57 -13.51 12.50 -4.64
N TYR A 58 -14.86 12.36 -4.67
CA TYR A 58 -15.54 11.23 -4.03
C TYR A 58 -15.17 9.90 -4.70
N ASP A 59 -15.19 9.85 -6.04
CA ASP A 59 -14.82 8.65 -6.80
C ASP A 59 -13.36 8.25 -6.52
N GLN A 60 -12.43 9.23 -6.41
CA GLN A 60 -11.04 9.01 -6.03
C GLN A 60 -10.92 8.46 -4.60
N THR A 61 -11.69 9.02 -3.66
CA THR A 61 -11.70 8.59 -2.27
C THR A 61 -12.23 7.16 -2.15
N GLU A 62 -13.33 6.84 -2.84
CA GLU A 62 -13.90 5.49 -2.89
C GLU A 62 -12.88 4.48 -3.43
N ALA A 63 -12.26 4.78 -4.58
CA ALA A 63 -11.22 3.95 -5.17
C ALA A 63 -10.03 3.73 -4.20
N GLY A 64 -9.61 4.81 -3.52
CA GLY A 64 -8.56 4.75 -2.50
C GLY A 64 -8.91 3.85 -1.32
N LEU A 65 -10.15 3.92 -0.82
CA LEU A 65 -10.63 3.05 0.27
C LEU A 65 -10.69 1.58 -0.15
N VAL A 66 -11.15 1.28 -1.37
CA VAL A 66 -11.16 -0.11 -1.89
C VAL A 66 -9.74 -0.65 -1.99
N TYR A 67 -8.80 0.12 -2.55
CA TYR A 67 -7.40 -0.29 -2.63
C TYR A 67 -6.77 -0.48 -1.24
N GLN A 68 -7.05 0.40 -0.29
CA GLN A 68 -6.59 0.25 1.09
C GLN A 68 -7.16 -1.00 1.77
N ALA A 69 -8.42 -1.37 1.50
CA ALA A 69 -9.00 -2.62 1.99
C ALA A 69 -8.25 -3.84 1.43
N GLN A 70 -7.92 -3.84 0.13
CA GLN A 70 -7.10 -4.90 -0.48
C GLN A 70 -5.72 -5.00 0.18
N GLN A 71 -5.05 -3.87 0.46
CA GLN A 71 -3.77 -3.85 1.17
C GLN A 71 -3.89 -4.44 2.59
N LEU A 72 -4.95 -4.10 3.32
CA LEU A 72 -5.18 -4.64 4.66
C LEU A 72 -5.45 -6.15 4.63
N MET A 73 -6.20 -6.66 3.63
CA MET A 73 -6.40 -8.10 3.45
C MET A 73 -5.08 -8.82 3.22
N VAL A 74 -4.23 -8.31 2.34
CA VAL A 74 -2.89 -8.87 2.08
C VAL A 74 -2.03 -8.81 3.35
N THR A 75 -2.04 -7.70 4.08
CA THR A 75 -1.28 -7.55 5.33
C THR A 75 -1.76 -8.53 6.40
N TYR A 76 -3.07 -8.77 6.50
CA TYR A 76 -3.64 -9.76 7.42
C TYR A 76 -3.14 -11.17 7.08
N GLU A 77 -3.19 -11.57 5.81
CA GLU A 77 -2.71 -12.87 5.36
C GLU A 77 -1.19 -13.04 5.58
N GLN A 78 -0.39 -12.01 5.30
CA GLN A 78 1.04 -12.01 5.60
C GLN A 78 1.32 -12.18 7.10
N SER A 79 0.48 -11.62 7.97
CA SER A 79 0.63 -11.78 9.42
C SER A 79 0.46 -13.24 9.87
N ARG A 80 -0.36 -14.05 9.18
CA ARG A 80 -0.51 -15.49 9.44
C ARG A 80 0.79 -16.26 9.14
N TYR A 81 1.41 -15.98 7.98
CA TYR A 81 2.70 -16.60 7.63
C TYR A 81 3.83 -16.16 8.55
N ASN A 82 3.83 -14.90 8.98
CA ASN A 82 4.78 -14.42 9.97
C ASN A 82 4.63 -15.15 11.32
N LEU A 83 3.41 -15.36 11.79
CA LEU A 83 3.14 -16.13 13.01
C LEU A 83 3.61 -17.59 12.88
N GLU A 84 3.39 -18.24 11.72
CA GLU A 84 3.90 -19.61 11.47
C GLU A 84 5.44 -19.64 11.54
N ASN A 85 6.14 -18.66 10.96
CA ASN A 85 7.59 -18.53 11.04
C ASN A 85 8.07 -18.35 12.48
N LEU A 86 7.44 -17.47 13.26
CA LEU A 86 7.80 -17.24 14.66
C LEU A 86 7.56 -18.49 15.52
N GLN A 87 6.48 -19.22 15.24
CA GLN A 87 6.20 -20.50 15.94
C GLN A 87 7.22 -21.57 15.60
N SER A 88 7.64 -21.67 14.34
CA SER A 88 8.70 -22.59 13.91
C SER A 88 10.04 -22.24 14.56
N ALA A 89 10.41 -20.98 14.59
CA ALA A 89 11.61 -20.50 15.29
C ALA A 89 11.57 -20.79 16.80
N ARG A 90 10.39 -20.66 17.42
CA ARG A 90 10.20 -21.01 18.84
C ARG A 90 10.46 -22.50 19.09
N ASN A 91 9.98 -23.39 18.22
CA ASN A 91 10.20 -24.83 18.32
C ASN A 91 11.70 -25.17 18.18
N LEU A 92 12.41 -24.50 17.28
CA LEU A 92 13.85 -24.62 17.13
C LEU A 92 14.60 -24.19 18.43
N LEU A 93 14.24 -23.02 18.99
CA LEU A 93 14.82 -22.52 20.23
C LEU A 93 14.54 -23.45 21.44
N GLN A 94 13.36 -24.06 21.48
CA GLN A 94 13.01 -25.07 22.47
C GLN A 94 13.90 -26.31 22.37
N ALA A 95 14.12 -26.84 21.16
CA ALA A 95 15.01 -27.96 20.91
C ALA A 95 16.47 -27.61 21.30
N GLN A 96 16.91 -26.37 21.07
CA GLN A 96 18.20 -25.87 21.47
C GLN A 96 18.34 -25.79 23.02
N TYR A 97 17.29 -25.31 23.69
CA TYR A 97 17.23 -25.29 25.16
C TYR A 97 17.35 -26.73 25.73
N GLU A 98 16.56 -27.68 25.20
CA GLU A 98 16.58 -29.08 25.64
C GLU A 98 17.96 -29.75 25.43
N ALA A 99 18.60 -29.51 24.27
CA ALA A 99 19.94 -29.96 23.98
C ALA A 99 20.97 -29.34 24.96
N THR A 100 20.80 -28.08 25.35
CA THR A 100 21.70 -27.41 26.33
C THR A 100 21.51 -27.97 27.72
N VAL A 101 20.27 -28.29 28.14
CA VAL A 101 20.00 -28.99 29.43
C VAL A 101 20.66 -30.37 29.46
N ALA A 102 20.54 -31.13 28.37
CA ALA A 102 21.21 -32.47 28.29
C ALA A 102 22.75 -32.35 28.36
N ARG A 103 23.33 -31.33 27.71
CA ARG A 103 24.78 -31.06 27.80
C ARG A 103 25.19 -30.63 29.19
N GLN A 104 24.40 -29.86 29.92
CA GLN A 104 24.64 -29.48 31.30
C GLN A 104 24.66 -30.73 32.21
N ALA A 105 23.67 -31.63 32.05
CA ALA A 105 23.63 -32.89 32.81
C ALA A 105 24.87 -33.77 32.57
N ALA A 106 25.47 -33.66 31.38
CA ALA A 106 26.74 -34.35 31.05
C ALA A 106 28.01 -33.57 31.47
N GLY A 107 27.86 -32.39 32.12
CA GLY A 107 28.99 -31.53 32.52
C GLY A 107 29.62 -30.73 31.37
N MET A 108 28.97 -30.66 30.21
CA MET A 108 29.47 -30.00 28.99
C MET A 108 28.86 -28.62 28.73
N ALA A 109 27.99 -28.11 29.60
CA ALA A 109 27.44 -26.79 29.58
C ALA A 109 27.25 -26.26 31.02
N THR A 110 27.22 -24.93 31.15
CA THR A 110 27.03 -24.25 32.43
C THR A 110 25.56 -23.98 32.72
N GLN A 111 25.21 -23.67 33.97
CA GLN A 111 23.89 -23.17 34.33
C GLN A 111 23.54 -21.85 33.59
N ALA A 112 24.56 -21.01 33.36
CA ALA A 112 24.39 -19.77 32.61
C ALA A 112 23.96 -20.03 31.14
N ASP A 113 24.54 -21.07 30.51
CA ASP A 113 24.13 -21.47 29.14
C ASP A 113 22.66 -21.91 29.08
N VAL A 114 22.20 -22.68 30.07
CA VAL A 114 20.81 -23.14 30.17
C VAL A 114 19.87 -21.95 30.37
N LEU A 115 20.20 -21.02 31.27
CA LEU A 115 19.39 -19.82 31.50
C LEU A 115 19.35 -18.92 30.26
N SER A 116 20.45 -18.81 29.52
CA SER A 116 20.51 -18.05 28.27
C SER A 116 19.60 -18.67 27.19
N ALA A 117 19.66 -20.00 27.04
CA ALA A 117 18.79 -20.71 26.09
C ALA A 117 17.30 -20.59 26.48
N LEU A 118 16.96 -20.70 27.77
CA LEU A 118 15.60 -20.48 28.28
C LEU A 118 15.11 -19.06 28.01
N LYS A 119 15.99 -18.06 28.22
CA LYS A 119 15.66 -16.67 27.91
C LYS A 119 15.32 -16.47 26.42
N SER A 120 16.07 -17.13 25.53
CA SER A 120 15.78 -17.06 24.07
C SER A 120 14.38 -17.60 23.73
N VAL A 121 13.92 -18.66 24.38
CA VAL A 121 12.55 -19.17 24.21
C VAL A 121 11.53 -18.17 24.71
N GLN A 122 11.75 -17.56 25.88
CA GLN A 122 10.83 -16.55 26.44
C GLN A 122 10.77 -15.27 25.60
N ASP A 123 11.91 -14.82 25.07
CA ASP A 123 11.96 -13.68 24.15
C ASP A 123 11.14 -13.97 22.88
N GLN A 124 11.23 -15.20 22.35
CA GLN A 124 10.44 -15.63 21.19
C GLN A 124 8.95 -15.73 21.49
N ASP A 125 8.56 -16.24 22.69
CA ASP A 125 7.15 -16.25 23.13
C ASP A 125 6.58 -14.81 23.20
N THR A 126 7.40 -13.85 23.64
CA THR A 126 7.03 -12.42 23.63
C THR A 126 6.87 -11.87 22.22
N ALA A 127 7.75 -12.27 21.27
CA ALA A 127 7.65 -11.89 19.87
C ALA A 127 6.37 -12.43 19.22
N ILE A 128 6.00 -13.69 19.51
CA ILE A 128 4.75 -14.30 19.04
C ILE A 128 3.53 -13.51 19.57
N LEU A 129 3.50 -13.19 20.86
CA LEU A 129 2.40 -12.42 21.44
C LEU A 129 2.29 -11.03 20.82
N SER A 130 3.40 -10.37 20.53
CA SER A 130 3.43 -9.07 19.84
C SER A 130 2.90 -9.18 18.41
N ALA A 131 3.30 -10.21 17.67
CA ALA A 131 2.82 -10.45 16.31
C ALA A 131 1.32 -10.78 16.27
N GLN A 132 0.81 -11.54 17.25
CA GLN A 132 -0.64 -11.80 17.40
C GLN A 132 -1.41 -10.50 17.60
N LYS A 133 -0.95 -9.64 18.51
CA LYS A 133 -1.59 -8.32 18.73
C LYS A 133 -1.57 -7.44 17.46
N SER A 134 -0.48 -7.50 16.69
CA SER A 134 -0.41 -6.78 15.42
C SER A 134 -1.41 -7.33 14.41
N ALA A 135 -1.55 -8.64 14.28
CA ALA A 135 -2.55 -9.28 13.42
C ALA A 135 -3.99 -8.91 13.84
N ASP A 136 -4.27 -8.92 15.16
CA ASP A 136 -5.57 -8.50 15.70
C ASP A 136 -5.88 -7.03 15.37
N ASN A 137 -4.86 -6.15 15.40
CA ASN A 137 -5.04 -4.74 15.04
C ASN A 137 -5.36 -4.58 13.55
N VAL A 138 -4.68 -5.32 12.67
CA VAL A 138 -4.98 -5.32 11.22
C VAL A 138 -6.40 -5.83 10.98
N HIS A 139 -6.80 -6.93 11.63
CA HIS A 139 -8.16 -7.47 11.57
C HIS A 139 -9.21 -6.44 11.99
N ARG A 140 -9.00 -5.75 13.11
CA ARG A 140 -9.90 -4.68 13.58
C ARG A 140 -9.99 -3.52 12.60
N SER A 141 -8.85 -3.10 12.03
CA SER A 141 -8.82 -2.05 11.01
C SER A 141 -9.63 -2.43 9.78
N LEU A 142 -9.53 -3.69 9.34
CA LEU A 142 -10.31 -4.21 8.23
C LEU A 142 -11.80 -4.25 8.56
N CYS A 143 -12.19 -4.72 9.76
CA CYS A 143 -13.58 -4.71 10.22
C CYS A 143 -14.16 -3.28 10.23
N LEU A 144 -13.42 -2.31 10.77
CA LEU A 144 -13.84 -0.91 10.79
C LEU A 144 -14.05 -0.35 9.39
N MET A 145 -13.11 -0.62 8.48
CA MET A 145 -13.18 -0.14 7.09
C MET A 145 -14.37 -0.72 6.33
N LEU A 146 -14.73 -1.99 6.60
CA LEU A 146 -15.84 -2.68 5.95
C LEU A 146 -17.19 -2.47 6.67
N GLY A 147 -17.21 -1.67 7.75
CA GLY A 147 -18.41 -1.42 8.55
C GLY A 147 -18.89 -2.62 9.37
N TRP A 148 -18.00 -3.60 9.62
CA TRP A 148 -18.30 -4.74 10.47
C TRP A 148 -18.11 -4.39 11.96
N ALA A 149 -18.72 -5.19 12.85
CA ALA A 149 -18.48 -5.02 14.28
C ALA A 149 -17.00 -5.27 14.62
N VAL A 150 -16.39 -4.38 15.41
CA VAL A 150 -14.95 -4.42 15.75
C VAL A 150 -14.57 -5.67 16.55
N ASP A 151 -15.53 -6.19 17.32
CA ASP A 151 -15.44 -7.42 18.11
C ASP A 151 -16.03 -8.64 17.38
N GLY A 152 -16.56 -8.44 16.17
CA GLY A 152 -16.99 -9.50 15.29
C GLY A 152 -15.82 -10.38 14.85
N GLN A 153 -16.11 -11.64 14.60
CA GLN A 153 -15.14 -12.58 14.01
C GLN A 153 -15.65 -13.06 12.65
N PRO A 154 -15.67 -12.15 11.63
CA PRO A 154 -16.05 -12.56 10.29
C PRO A 154 -15.01 -13.56 9.77
N GLU A 155 -15.48 -14.53 9.02
CA GLU A 155 -14.59 -15.43 8.29
C GLU A 155 -13.95 -14.65 7.12
N ILE A 156 -12.66 -14.36 7.24
CA ILE A 156 -11.89 -13.78 6.15
C ILE A 156 -11.36 -14.95 5.32
N ARG A 157 -11.78 -15.00 4.05
CA ARG A 157 -11.32 -16.02 3.10
C ARG A 157 -9.90 -15.68 2.64
N ASP A 158 -9.19 -16.72 2.18
CA ASP A 158 -7.86 -16.57 1.62
C ASP A 158 -7.88 -15.60 0.44
N VAL A 159 -6.83 -14.81 0.32
CA VAL A 159 -6.60 -13.90 -0.81
C VAL A 159 -6.35 -14.71 -2.07
N PRO A 160 -6.92 -14.36 -3.24
CA PRO A 160 -6.73 -15.11 -4.46
C PRO A 160 -5.25 -15.13 -4.89
N GLU A 161 -4.84 -16.21 -5.56
CA GLU A 161 -3.50 -16.30 -6.12
C GLU A 161 -3.30 -15.35 -7.31
N PRO A 162 -2.09 -14.80 -7.52
CA PRO A 162 -1.79 -13.97 -8.67
C PRO A 162 -1.86 -14.75 -9.97
N ASP A 163 -2.53 -14.21 -10.99
CA ASP A 163 -2.55 -14.79 -12.34
C ASP A 163 -1.24 -14.41 -13.07
N LEU A 164 -0.29 -15.34 -13.07
CA LEU A 164 1.01 -15.15 -13.71
C LEU A 164 0.92 -14.97 -15.24
N ASN A 165 -0.13 -15.53 -15.88
CA ASN A 165 -0.30 -15.39 -17.33
C ASN A 165 -0.66 -13.96 -17.72
N ARG A 166 -1.31 -13.24 -16.83
CA ARG A 166 -1.69 -11.84 -17.03
C ARG A 166 -0.48 -10.91 -17.16
N ILE A 167 0.63 -11.21 -16.46
CA ILE A 167 1.86 -10.38 -16.50
C ILE A 167 2.36 -10.22 -17.94
N ALA A 168 2.26 -11.27 -18.77
CA ALA A 168 2.65 -11.24 -20.16
C ALA A 168 1.79 -10.31 -21.03
N SER A 169 0.57 -9.99 -20.61
CA SER A 169 -0.35 -9.09 -21.31
C SER A 169 -0.28 -7.63 -20.82
N MET A 170 0.40 -7.36 -19.71
CA MET A 170 0.59 -6.01 -19.20
C MET A 170 1.56 -5.23 -20.10
N ASN A 171 1.14 -4.07 -20.58
CA ASN A 171 1.96 -3.22 -21.43
C ASN A 171 1.79 -1.75 -21.01
N PRO A 172 2.73 -1.21 -20.21
CA PRO A 172 2.63 0.16 -19.70
C PRO A 172 2.63 1.22 -20.79
N ASP A 173 3.22 0.97 -21.95
CA ASP A 173 3.22 1.94 -23.05
C ASP A 173 1.87 1.96 -23.78
N ALA A 174 1.20 0.81 -23.91
CA ALA A 174 -0.14 0.73 -24.47
C ALA A 174 -1.21 1.27 -23.49
N ASP A 175 -1.04 1.04 -22.18
CA ASP A 175 -1.99 1.42 -21.15
C ASP A 175 -1.83 2.88 -20.70
N MET A 176 -0.73 3.56 -21.11
CA MET A 176 -0.35 4.90 -20.64
C MET A 176 -1.42 5.95 -20.92
N GLU A 177 -1.91 6.01 -22.15
CA GLU A 177 -2.93 6.99 -22.55
C GLU A 177 -4.21 6.78 -21.74
N THR A 178 -4.63 5.52 -21.56
CA THR A 178 -5.81 5.16 -20.76
C THR A 178 -5.63 5.54 -19.30
N ALA A 179 -4.46 5.26 -18.71
CA ALA A 179 -4.15 5.59 -17.33
C ALA A 179 -4.18 7.11 -17.08
N ILE A 180 -3.59 7.90 -17.98
CA ILE A 180 -3.61 9.36 -17.92
C ILE A 180 -5.05 9.89 -18.05
N ALA A 181 -5.80 9.41 -19.04
CA ALA A 181 -7.18 9.87 -19.29
C ALA A 181 -8.13 9.51 -18.12
N ASN A 182 -7.89 8.39 -17.45
CA ASN A 182 -8.67 7.98 -16.28
C ASN A 182 -8.26 8.66 -15.00
N ASN A 183 -7.03 9.21 -14.91
CA ASN A 183 -6.46 9.71 -13.67
C ASN A 183 -7.34 10.77 -13.02
N TYR A 184 -7.63 10.59 -11.73
CA TYR A 184 -8.54 11.47 -10.99
C TYR A 184 -8.00 12.89 -10.86
N ASP A 185 -6.69 13.07 -10.61
CA ASP A 185 -6.10 14.40 -10.50
C ASP A 185 -6.12 15.13 -11.86
N VAL A 186 -5.82 14.41 -12.96
CA VAL A 186 -5.92 14.98 -14.32
C VAL A 186 -7.34 15.42 -14.61
N LYS A 187 -8.34 14.55 -14.38
CA LYS A 187 -9.76 14.88 -14.56
C LYS A 187 -10.18 16.07 -13.72
N TYR A 188 -9.74 16.13 -12.47
CA TYR A 188 -10.04 17.22 -11.55
C TYR A 188 -9.49 18.56 -12.07
N PHE A 189 -8.21 18.61 -12.44
CA PHE A 189 -7.60 19.84 -12.94
C PHE A 189 -8.11 20.24 -14.34
N GLU A 190 -8.40 19.29 -15.21
CA GLU A 190 -9.04 19.56 -16.51
C GLU A 190 -10.45 20.12 -16.34
N LYS A 191 -11.25 19.60 -15.39
CA LYS A 191 -12.55 20.16 -15.05
C LYS A 191 -12.41 21.55 -14.45
N LYS A 192 -11.46 21.75 -13.53
CA LYS A 192 -11.17 23.05 -12.92
C LYS A 192 -10.80 24.10 -13.95
N ALA A 193 -10.06 23.73 -15.01
CA ALA A 193 -9.65 24.67 -16.08
C ALA A 193 -10.83 25.39 -16.71
N GLY A 194 -11.97 24.71 -16.89
CA GLY A 194 -13.19 25.29 -17.44
C GLY A 194 -13.86 26.33 -16.53
N ASN A 195 -13.48 26.38 -15.26
CA ASN A 195 -14.07 27.25 -14.25
C ASN A 195 -13.20 28.47 -13.90
N LEU A 196 -11.97 28.55 -14.41
CA LEU A 196 -11.01 29.62 -14.10
C LEU A 196 -11.20 30.80 -15.06
N THR A 197 -11.08 32.02 -14.52
CA THR A 197 -11.17 33.27 -15.25
C THR A 197 -9.89 34.10 -15.18
N SER A 198 -9.09 33.94 -14.12
CA SER A 198 -7.81 34.60 -13.93
C SER A 198 -6.71 33.93 -14.76
N GLN A 199 -6.01 34.69 -15.63
CA GLN A 199 -4.91 34.14 -16.46
C GLN A 199 -3.81 33.48 -15.62
N TYR A 200 -3.45 34.05 -14.51
CA TYR A 200 -2.46 33.48 -13.59
C TYR A 200 -2.88 32.08 -13.08
N LEU A 201 -4.15 31.91 -12.72
CA LEU A 201 -4.67 30.63 -12.25
C LEU A 201 -4.84 29.62 -13.39
N ILE A 202 -5.17 30.07 -14.60
CA ILE A 202 -5.21 29.25 -15.82
C ILE A 202 -3.81 28.69 -16.09
N ASP A 203 -2.78 29.52 -16.09
CA ASP A 203 -1.39 29.09 -16.33
C ASP A 203 -0.89 28.13 -15.23
N SER A 204 -1.20 28.45 -13.97
CA SER A 204 -0.88 27.57 -12.83
C SER A 204 -1.59 26.22 -12.92
N ASN A 205 -2.88 26.21 -13.28
CA ASN A 205 -3.65 24.97 -13.42
C ASN A 205 -3.16 24.14 -14.62
N GLN A 206 -2.73 24.77 -15.69
CA GLN A 206 -2.11 24.07 -16.83
C GLN A 206 -0.83 23.34 -16.41
N ALA A 207 -0.01 23.95 -15.56
CA ALA A 207 1.16 23.29 -14.99
C ALA A 207 0.77 22.12 -14.07
N GLN A 208 -0.32 22.24 -13.30
CA GLN A 208 -0.85 21.14 -12.45
C GLN A 208 -1.37 19.98 -13.30
N ILE A 209 -2.05 20.26 -14.43
CA ILE A 209 -2.47 19.21 -15.37
C ILE A 209 -1.26 18.43 -15.91
N GLN A 210 -0.21 19.13 -16.34
CA GLN A 210 0.99 18.48 -16.86
C GLN A 210 1.70 17.65 -15.77
N ASP A 211 1.86 18.19 -14.58
CA ASP A 211 2.44 17.48 -13.43
C ASP A 211 1.63 16.22 -13.06
N ALA A 212 0.29 16.32 -13.07
CA ALA A 212 -0.58 15.16 -12.82
C ALA A 212 -0.43 14.08 -13.90
N LYS A 213 -0.33 14.47 -15.19
CA LYS A 213 -0.07 13.55 -16.31
C LYS A 213 1.29 12.86 -16.16
N ASP A 214 2.32 13.61 -15.83
CA ASP A 214 3.67 13.06 -15.63
C ASP A 214 3.73 12.12 -14.42
N LYS A 215 3.04 12.44 -13.33
CA LYS A 215 2.91 11.58 -12.15
C LYS A 215 2.17 10.28 -12.46
N ALA A 216 1.05 10.35 -13.17
CA ALA A 216 0.30 9.17 -13.59
C ALA A 216 1.15 8.24 -14.47
N ALA A 217 1.84 8.81 -15.47
CA ALA A 217 2.74 8.08 -16.35
C ALA A 217 3.89 7.41 -15.60
N LYS A 218 4.53 8.14 -14.68
CA LYS A 218 5.62 7.63 -13.85
C LYS A 218 5.13 6.52 -12.90
N SER A 219 3.97 6.73 -12.27
CA SER A 219 3.38 5.74 -11.36
C SER A 219 3.10 4.43 -12.08
N LEU A 220 2.45 4.47 -13.25
CA LEU A 220 2.16 3.26 -14.05
C LEU A 220 3.43 2.46 -14.37
N ARG A 221 4.51 3.12 -14.80
CA ARG A 221 5.78 2.45 -15.07
C ARG A 221 6.42 1.88 -13.82
N ASN A 222 6.34 2.58 -12.71
CA ASN A 222 6.84 2.09 -11.42
C ASN A 222 6.10 0.84 -10.97
N GLN A 223 4.76 0.81 -11.10
CA GLN A 223 3.97 -0.36 -10.73
C GLN A 223 4.24 -1.55 -11.66
N TYR A 224 4.43 -1.31 -12.96
CA TYR A 224 4.87 -2.38 -13.86
C TYR A 224 6.23 -2.97 -13.47
N ASN A 225 7.19 -2.13 -13.12
CA ASN A 225 8.50 -2.58 -12.63
C ASN A 225 8.37 -3.36 -11.30
N ALA A 226 7.46 -2.94 -10.42
CA ALA A 226 7.16 -3.67 -9.18
C ALA A 226 6.59 -5.07 -9.47
N VAL A 227 5.70 -5.20 -10.47
CA VAL A 227 5.18 -6.50 -10.92
C VAL A 227 6.31 -7.41 -11.42
N LEU A 228 7.22 -6.88 -12.27
CA LEU A 228 8.35 -7.68 -12.76
C LEU A 228 9.28 -8.11 -11.63
N THR A 229 9.59 -7.20 -10.70
CA THR A 229 10.40 -7.51 -9.52
C THR A 229 9.72 -8.55 -8.63
N GLY A 230 8.43 -8.42 -8.37
CA GLY A 230 7.65 -9.38 -7.59
C GLY A 230 7.62 -10.77 -8.22
N ARG A 231 7.47 -10.86 -9.55
CA ARG A 231 7.58 -12.12 -10.30
C ARG A 231 8.96 -12.78 -10.11
N ASP A 232 10.02 -12.00 -10.24
CA ASP A 232 11.38 -12.53 -10.13
C ASP A 232 11.70 -12.96 -8.69
N SER A 233 11.19 -12.25 -7.67
CA SER A 233 11.26 -12.63 -6.27
C SER A 233 10.52 -13.95 -6.01
N LEU A 234 9.29 -14.08 -6.52
CA LEU A 234 8.53 -15.32 -6.41
C LEU A 234 9.24 -16.52 -7.03
N ASN A 235 9.83 -16.34 -8.23
CA ASN A 235 10.61 -17.40 -8.89
C ASN A 235 11.82 -17.83 -8.03
N ALA A 236 12.53 -16.87 -7.43
CA ALA A 236 13.65 -17.16 -6.53
C ALA A 236 13.19 -17.90 -5.28
N ALA A 237 12.07 -17.48 -4.66
CA ALA A 237 11.50 -18.14 -3.50
C ALA A 237 11.04 -19.58 -3.79
N VAL A 238 10.44 -19.83 -4.96
CA VAL A 238 10.06 -21.19 -5.38
C VAL A 238 11.30 -22.10 -5.49
N MET A 239 12.38 -21.64 -6.13
CA MET A 239 13.64 -22.40 -6.20
C MET A 239 14.23 -22.67 -4.81
N ALA A 240 14.16 -21.70 -3.90
CA ALA A 240 14.62 -21.88 -2.51
C ALA A 240 13.78 -22.91 -1.75
N LEU A 241 12.45 -22.92 -1.98
CA LEU A 241 11.53 -23.91 -1.40
C LEU A 241 11.84 -25.32 -1.91
N ASP A 242 12.13 -25.48 -3.22
CA ASP A 242 12.52 -26.77 -3.79
C ASP A 242 13.78 -27.35 -3.09
N VAL A 243 14.80 -26.53 -2.90
CA VAL A 243 16.02 -26.92 -2.18
C VAL A 243 15.70 -27.26 -0.71
N ALA A 244 14.91 -26.44 -0.03
CA ALA A 244 14.53 -26.67 1.36
C ALA A 244 13.70 -27.97 1.51
N SER A 245 12.83 -28.28 0.54
CA SER A 245 12.04 -29.51 0.51
C SER A 245 12.89 -30.77 0.39
N VAL A 246 13.90 -30.76 -0.49
CA VAL A 246 14.85 -31.86 -0.63
C VAL A 246 15.64 -32.06 0.66
N ASN A 247 16.09 -30.97 1.29
CA ASN A 247 16.81 -31.01 2.56
C ASN A 247 15.94 -31.58 3.70
N LEU A 248 14.67 -31.16 3.78
CA LEU A 248 13.74 -31.67 4.79
C LEU A 248 13.47 -33.17 4.61
N ASN A 249 13.26 -33.64 3.37
CA ASN A 249 13.07 -35.06 3.08
C ASN A 249 14.29 -35.87 3.51
N THR A 250 15.50 -35.39 3.23
CA THR A 250 16.76 -36.02 3.65
C THR A 250 16.90 -36.03 5.17
N ALA A 251 16.60 -34.90 5.83
CA ALA A 251 16.66 -34.80 7.29
C ALA A 251 15.63 -35.72 7.97
N THR A 252 14.44 -35.83 7.40
CA THR A 252 13.37 -36.73 7.88
C THR A 252 13.82 -38.19 7.83
N ALA A 253 14.42 -38.61 6.71
CA ALA A 253 14.98 -39.98 6.59
C ALA A 253 16.11 -40.25 7.61
N LYS A 254 17.06 -39.31 7.75
CA LYS A 254 18.16 -39.43 8.72
C LYS A 254 17.68 -39.46 10.17
N ARG A 255 16.67 -38.63 10.51
CA ARG A 255 16.04 -38.65 11.84
C ARG A 255 15.41 -40.01 12.15
N ALA A 256 14.73 -40.61 11.18
CA ALA A 256 14.05 -41.89 11.34
C ALA A 256 15.02 -43.05 11.70
N VAL A 257 16.27 -42.96 11.25
CA VAL A 257 17.32 -43.97 11.55
C VAL A 257 18.28 -43.50 12.65
N GLY A 258 18.02 -42.33 13.29
CA GLY A 258 18.82 -41.82 14.41
C GLY A 258 20.18 -41.23 14.02
N GLU A 259 20.38 -40.86 12.75
CA GLU A 259 21.61 -40.25 12.23
C GLU A 259 21.76 -38.77 12.54
N ILE A 260 20.66 -38.10 12.86
CA ILE A 260 20.67 -36.68 13.24
C ILE A 260 19.89 -36.47 14.54
N THR A 261 20.28 -35.42 15.27
CA THR A 261 19.61 -34.98 16.48
C THR A 261 18.29 -34.26 16.21
N GLU A 262 17.45 -34.14 17.23
CA GLU A 262 16.22 -33.33 17.14
C GLU A 262 16.53 -31.87 16.80
N LEU A 263 17.58 -31.30 17.38
CA LEU A 263 17.99 -29.92 17.08
C LEU A 263 18.37 -29.74 15.61
N GLU A 264 19.13 -30.66 15.02
CA GLU A 264 19.49 -30.63 13.61
C GLU A 264 18.25 -30.74 12.71
N TYR A 265 17.32 -31.64 13.07
CA TYR A 265 16.04 -31.74 12.36
C TYR A 265 15.22 -30.47 12.43
N GLN A 266 15.08 -29.85 13.61
CA GLN A 266 14.33 -28.60 13.79
C GLN A 266 14.96 -27.43 13.03
N ASN A 267 16.29 -27.38 12.87
CA ASN A 267 16.95 -26.38 12.01
C ASN A 267 16.50 -26.51 10.54
N VAL A 268 16.48 -27.74 10.02
CA VAL A 268 16.06 -27.98 8.62
C VAL A 268 14.57 -27.71 8.45
N LEU A 269 13.74 -28.15 9.41
CA LEU A 269 12.30 -27.90 9.38
C LEU A 269 11.98 -26.40 9.43
N ASN A 270 12.65 -25.64 10.29
CA ASN A 270 12.47 -24.18 10.36
C ASN A 270 12.86 -23.50 9.03
N SER A 271 13.96 -23.96 8.39
CA SER A 271 14.37 -23.44 7.09
C SER A 271 13.34 -23.73 5.99
N TYR A 272 12.74 -24.93 6.02
CA TYR A 272 11.66 -25.29 5.08
C TYR A 272 10.41 -24.44 5.29
N ILE A 273 9.96 -24.26 6.54
CA ILE A 273 8.78 -23.44 6.86
C ILE A 273 9.02 -21.98 6.44
N SER A 274 10.22 -21.45 6.69
CA SER A 274 10.59 -20.11 6.26
C SER A 274 10.55 -19.96 4.73
N ALA A 275 11.10 -20.93 3.97
CA ALA A 275 11.09 -20.91 2.52
C ALA A 275 9.65 -21.05 1.95
N LYS A 276 8.82 -21.93 2.54
CA LYS A 276 7.39 -22.06 2.18
C LYS A 276 6.65 -20.74 2.38
N ASN A 277 6.82 -20.13 3.54
CA ASN A 277 6.11 -18.88 3.87
C ASN A 277 6.65 -17.69 3.06
N SER A 278 7.91 -17.73 2.61
CA SER A 278 8.44 -16.74 1.66
C SER A 278 7.71 -16.82 0.33
N VAL A 279 7.48 -18.00 -0.22
CA VAL A 279 6.70 -18.19 -1.46
C VAL A 279 5.30 -17.59 -1.32
N GLU A 280 4.59 -17.89 -0.22
CA GLU A 280 3.23 -17.37 -0.02
C GLU A 280 3.23 -15.85 0.16
N THR A 281 4.22 -15.30 0.89
CA THR A 281 4.38 -13.85 1.04
C THR A 281 4.68 -13.16 -0.30
N ASP A 282 5.55 -13.75 -1.14
CA ASP A 282 5.91 -13.19 -2.45
C ASP A 282 4.73 -13.27 -3.43
N LYS A 283 3.89 -14.32 -3.37
CA LYS A 283 2.63 -14.37 -4.11
C LYS A 283 1.70 -13.20 -3.75
N LEU A 284 1.54 -12.92 -2.46
CA LEU A 284 0.71 -11.82 -1.97
C LEU A 284 1.26 -10.45 -2.38
N GLN A 285 2.58 -10.27 -2.35
CA GLN A 285 3.22 -9.03 -2.79
C GLN A 285 3.07 -8.83 -4.30
N LEU A 286 3.23 -9.90 -5.08
CA LEU A 286 3.02 -9.86 -6.52
C LEU A 286 1.58 -9.52 -6.88
N LEU A 287 0.61 -10.14 -6.20
CA LEU A 287 -0.81 -9.82 -6.37
C LEU A 287 -1.06 -8.34 -6.10
N LEU A 288 -0.54 -7.80 -4.99
CA LEU A 288 -0.72 -6.39 -4.64
C LEU A 288 -0.09 -5.45 -5.67
N ALA A 289 1.09 -5.81 -6.23
CA ALA A 289 1.72 -5.04 -7.29
C ALA A 289 0.88 -5.05 -8.59
N MET A 290 0.27 -6.20 -8.92
CA MET A 290 -0.65 -6.31 -10.06
C MET A 290 -1.92 -5.49 -9.86
N GLU A 291 -2.51 -5.52 -8.68
CA GLU A 291 -3.66 -4.68 -8.32
C GLU A 291 -3.30 -3.19 -8.37
N ALA A 292 -2.13 -2.80 -7.87
CA ALA A 292 -1.64 -1.42 -7.95
C ALA A 292 -1.48 -0.94 -9.40
N TYR A 293 -0.97 -1.79 -10.29
CA TYR A 293 -0.93 -1.49 -11.72
C TYR A 293 -2.33 -1.24 -12.30
N ASP A 294 -3.28 -2.12 -11.98
CA ASP A 294 -4.67 -2.00 -12.45
C ASP A 294 -5.36 -0.75 -11.93
N TRP A 295 -5.13 -0.40 -10.66
CA TRP A 295 -5.65 0.83 -10.10
C TRP A 295 -5.05 2.06 -10.78
N ASN A 296 -3.78 2.02 -11.19
CA ASN A 296 -3.19 3.10 -12.00
C ASN A 296 -3.86 3.21 -13.37
N VAL A 297 -4.13 2.10 -14.07
CA VAL A 297 -4.88 2.12 -15.34
C VAL A 297 -6.30 2.64 -15.15
N LYS A 298 -6.95 2.35 -14.01
CA LYS A 298 -8.27 2.86 -13.64
C LYS A 298 -8.26 4.32 -13.17
N GLY A 299 -7.07 4.90 -12.97
CA GLY A 299 -6.89 6.31 -12.66
C GLY A 299 -6.47 6.67 -11.24
N LEU A 300 -6.34 5.68 -10.34
CA LEU A 300 -5.83 5.92 -8.99
C LEU A 300 -4.31 5.89 -8.98
N THR A 301 -3.66 7.03 -8.73
CA THR A 301 -2.20 7.05 -8.54
C THR A 301 -1.87 6.38 -7.21
N THR A 302 -1.34 5.16 -7.27
CA THR A 302 -0.87 4.42 -6.09
C THR A 302 0.59 4.77 -5.83
N SER A 303 0.93 5.09 -4.59
CA SER A 303 2.32 5.19 -4.12
C SER A 303 2.70 3.87 -3.42
N ASN A 304 3.88 3.35 -3.75
CA ASN A 304 4.50 2.27 -2.96
C ASN A 304 5.07 2.81 -1.67
#